data_7743aa5f0193c975fbea89d4ab7a57d4
#
_entry.id   7743aa5f0193c975fbea89d4ab7a57d4
#
_cell.length_a   1.000
_cell.length_b   1.000
_cell.length_c   1.000
_cell.angle_alpha   90.00
_cell.angle_beta   90.00
_cell.angle_gamma   90.00
#
_symmetry.space_group_name_H-M   'P 1'
#
loop_
_entity.id
_entity.type
_entity.pdbx_description
1 polymer ?
#
loop_
_entity_poly.entity_id
_entity_poly.type
_entity_poly.pdbx_seq_one_letter_code
_entity_poly.pdbx_strand_id
1 'polypeptide(L)'
;YRIGLVEYLVKPEELQGQATRLAKRIAGLPPSGVRFGKWGVNVAAEGNTYAALMFEQAQSIYCFGTEDKEEAVKAFIEKRKGVFNDK
;
A
#
# COMPACT_ATOMS: atom_id res chain seq x y z
N TYR A 1 6.59 21.04 -2.09
CA TYR A 1 6.91 20.27 -0.88
C TYR A 1 6.25 20.89 0.35
N ARG A 2 6.62 22.13 0.73
CA ARG A 2 6.13 22.76 1.97
C ARG A 2 4.60 22.90 2.09
N ILE A 3 3.90 23.05 1.00
CA ILE A 3 2.43 23.16 0.95
C ILE A 3 1.72 21.82 0.68
N GLY A 4 2.45 20.70 0.65
CA GLY A 4 1.87 19.38 0.44
C GLY A 4 1.54 19.03 -1.01
N LEU A 5 1.98 19.81 -1.99
CA LEU A 5 1.74 19.50 -3.41
C LEU A 5 2.53 18.29 -3.87
N VAL A 6 3.74 18.08 -3.33
CA VAL A 6 4.61 16.93 -3.59
C VAL A 6 5.19 16.38 -2.29
N GLU A 7 5.37 15.07 -2.23
CA GLU A 7 5.94 14.38 -1.05
C GLU A 7 7.47 14.49 -1.00
N TYR A 8 8.11 14.48 -2.15
CA TYR A 8 9.58 14.55 -2.26
C TYR A 8 9.99 15.64 -3.22
N LEU A 9 11.00 16.40 -2.83
CA LEU A 9 11.69 17.34 -3.70
C LEU A 9 13.12 16.86 -3.85
N VAL A 10 13.55 16.59 -5.08
CA VAL A 10 14.87 16.07 -5.42
C VAL A 10 15.47 16.87 -6.58
N LYS A 11 16.77 16.76 -6.78
CA LYS A 11 17.42 17.35 -7.95
C LYS A 11 17.00 16.63 -9.23
N PRO A 12 17.01 17.28 -10.40
CA PRO A 12 16.61 16.68 -11.67
C PRO A 12 17.31 15.34 -11.97
N GLU A 13 18.61 15.26 -11.72
CA GLU A 13 19.42 14.06 -11.92
C GLU A 13 19.07 12.89 -10.99
N GLU A 14 18.44 13.17 -9.85
CA GLU A 14 18.04 12.17 -8.85
C GLU A 14 16.59 11.68 -9.04
N LEU A 15 15.81 12.39 -9.86
CA LEU A 15 14.36 12.15 -10.00
C LEU A 15 14.03 10.71 -10.37
N GLN A 16 14.67 10.20 -11.42
CA GLN A 16 14.40 8.85 -11.93
C GLN A 16 14.78 7.77 -10.89
N GLY A 17 15.89 7.97 -10.20
CA GLY A 17 16.33 7.06 -9.14
C GLY A 17 15.38 7.02 -7.95
N GLN A 18 14.88 8.19 -7.52
CA GLN A 18 13.91 8.28 -6.42
C GLN A 18 12.56 7.68 -6.80
N ALA A 19 12.05 7.98 -7.99
CA ALA A 19 10.80 7.42 -8.50
C ALA A 19 10.86 5.88 -8.58
N THR A 20 11.95 5.34 -9.12
CA THR A 20 12.17 3.89 -9.22
C THR A 20 12.24 3.22 -7.84
N ARG A 21 12.92 3.83 -6.87
CA ARG A 21 12.96 3.31 -5.49
C ARG A 21 11.58 3.22 -4.88
N LEU A 22 10.77 4.29 -5.02
CA LEU A 22 9.41 4.32 -4.49
C LEU A 22 8.53 3.26 -5.18
N ALA A 23 8.58 3.17 -6.51
CA ALA A 23 7.83 2.18 -7.27
C ALA A 23 8.18 0.74 -6.85
N LYS A 24 9.47 0.43 -6.68
CA LYS A 24 9.92 -0.89 -6.22
C LYS A 24 9.48 -1.21 -4.79
N ARG A 25 9.41 -0.21 -3.90
CA ARG A 25 8.87 -0.42 -2.55
C ARG A 25 7.40 -0.80 -2.60
N ILE A 26 6.60 -0.10 -3.38
CA ILE A 26 5.16 -0.38 -3.55
C ILE A 26 4.96 -1.75 -4.19
N ALA A 27 5.71 -2.06 -5.26
CA ALA A 27 5.64 -3.34 -5.96
C ALA A 27 6.06 -4.55 -5.10
N GLY A 28 6.79 -4.32 -4.02
CA GLY A 28 7.19 -5.35 -3.06
C GLY A 28 6.19 -5.61 -1.94
N LEU A 29 5.02 -4.96 -1.96
CA LEU A 29 3.93 -5.16 -0.99
C LEU A 29 2.85 -6.09 -1.56
N PRO A 30 2.00 -6.71 -0.69
CA PRO A 30 0.86 -7.51 -1.15
C PRO A 30 -0.04 -6.69 -2.09
N PRO A 31 -0.29 -7.13 -3.33
CA PRO A 31 -1.00 -6.33 -4.33
C PRO A 31 -2.42 -5.94 -3.91
N SER A 32 -3.19 -6.86 -3.32
CA SER A 32 -4.53 -6.57 -2.80
C SER A 32 -4.50 -5.50 -1.71
N GLY A 33 -3.55 -5.56 -0.78
CA GLY A 33 -3.37 -4.55 0.26
C GLY A 33 -3.08 -3.16 -0.32
N VAL A 34 -2.25 -3.07 -1.35
CA VAL A 34 -1.95 -1.80 -2.04
C VAL A 34 -3.19 -1.23 -2.74
N ARG A 35 -3.94 -2.07 -3.48
CA ARG A 35 -5.18 -1.64 -4.15
C ARG A 35 -6.21 -1.14 -3.15
N PHE A 36 -6.48 -1.92 -2.12
CA PHE A 36 -7.46 -1.57 -1.11
C PHE A 36 -7.06 -0.34 -0.30
N GLY A 37 -5.78 -0.20 0.05
CA GLY A 37 -5.29 1.00 0.70
C GLY A 37 -5.54 2.26 -0.12
N LYS A 38 -5.28 2.22 -1.43
CA LYS A 38 -5.56 3.33 -2.34
C LYS A 38 -7.06 3.63 -2.44
N TRP A 39 -7.90 2.60 -2.61
CA TRP A 39 -9.35 2.78 -2.67
C TRP A 39 -9.91 3.31 -1.34
N GLY A 40 -9.42 2.82 -0.21
CA GLY A 40 -9.81 3.31 1.11
C GLY A 40 -9.53 4.79 1.30
N VAL A 41 -8.37 5.27 0.86
CA VAL A 41 -8.05 6.71 0.88
C VAL A 41 -9.01 7.51 0.00
N ASN A 42 -9.35 7.02 -1.20
CA ASN A 42 -10.30 7.69 -2.08
C ASN A 42 -11.72 7.75 -1.46
N VAL A 43 -12.19 6.64 -0.89
CA VAL A 43 -13.48 6.59 -0.20
C VAL A 43 -13.50 7.56 0.99
N ALA A 44 -12.41 7.65 1.74
CA ALA A 44 -12.30 8.58 2.86
C ALA A 44 -12.29 10.05 2.41
N ALA A 45 -11.68 10.35 1.27
CA ALA A 45 -11.60 11.70 0.73
C ALA A 45 -12.93 12.19 0.10
N GLU A 46 -13.68 11.30 -0.54
CA GLU A 46 -14.88 11.63 -1.30
C GLU A 46 -16.19 11.29 -0.54
N GLY A 47 -16.11 10.43 0.45
CA GLY A 47 -17.26 9.94 1.22
C GLY A 47 -17.35 10.53 2.62
N ASN A 48 -18.08 9.84 3.48
CA ASN A 48 -18.14 10.16 4.90
C ASN A 48 -17.35 9.13 5.73
N THR A 49 -17.05 9.49 6.97
CA THR A 49 -16.26 8.65 7.89
C THR A 49 -16.85 7.26 8.10
N TYR A 50 -18.19 7.15 8.21
CA TYR A 50 -18.85 5.85 8.41
C TYR A 50 -18.63 4.93 7.21
N ALA A 51 -18.84 5.42 6.00
CA ALA A 51 -18.61 4.66 4.77
C ALA A 51 -17.14 4.22 4.64
N ALA A 52 -16.20 5.12 4.97
CA ALA A 52 -14.78 4.82 4.95
C ALA A 52 -14.41 3.70 5.93
N LEU A 53 -14.93 3.73 7.16
CA LEU A 53 -14.69 2.68 8.16
C LEU A 53 -15.31 1.34 7.77
N MET A 54 -16.52 1.33 7.21
CA MET A 54 -17.16 0.11 6.72
C MET A 54 -16.39 -0.50 5.55
N PHE A 55 -15.88 0.34 4.65
CA PHE A 55 -15.05 -0.09 3.53
C PHE A 55 -13.72 -0.69 4.02
N GLU A 56 -13.05 -0.04 4.96
CA GLU A 56 -11.81 -0.53 5.59
C GLU A 56 -12.02 -1.90 6.25
N GLN A 57 -13.12 -2.07 6.98
CA GLN A 57 -13.46 -3.34 7.62
C GLN A 57 -13.68 -4.46 6.60
N ALA A 58 -14.42 -4.19 5.52
CA ALA A 58 -14.64 -5.16 4.46
C ALA A 58 -13.33 -5.56 3.74
N GLN A 59 -12.45 -4.61 3.48
CA GLN A 59 -11.12 -4.86 2.92
C GLN A 59 -10.26 -5.72 3.84
N SER A 60 -10.29 -5.43 5.13
CA SER A 60 -9.52 -6.19 6.13
C SER A 60 -9.96 -7.65 6.13
N ILE A 61 -11.27 -7.92 6.14
CA ILE A 61 -11.83 -9.27 6.07
C ILE A 61 -11.36 -9.99 4.80
N TYR A 62 -11.41 -9.32 3.65
CA TYR A 62 -10.93 -9.89 2.40
C TYR A 62 -9.44 -10.24 2.48
N CYS A 63 -8.60 -9.29 2.93
CA CYS A 63 -7.15 -9.50 3.01
C CYS A 63 -6.77 -10.62 3.99
N PHE A 64 -7.55 -10.81 5.07
CA PHE A 64 -7.31 -11.90 6.02
C PHE A 64 -7.49 -13.30 5.40
N GLY A 65 -8.29 -13.43 4.35
CA GLY A 65 -8.51 -14.67 3.63
C GLY A 65 -7.52 -14.97 2.51
N THR A 66 -6.48 -14.15 2.32
CA THR A 66 -5.52 -14.31 1.21
C THR A 66 -4.28 -15.09 1.61
N GLU A 67 -3.71 -15.84 0.65
CA GLU A 67 -2.41 -16.50 0.80
C GLU A 67 -1.28 -15.47 1.01
N ASP A 68 -1.38 -14.31 0.37
CA ASP A 68 -0.43 -13.21 0.52
C ASP A 68 -0.36 -12.69 1.97
N LYS A 69 -1.48 -12.69 2.71
CA LYS A 69 -1.50 -12.36 4.14
C LYS A 69 -0.73 -13.38 4.97
N GLU A 70 -0.92 -14.68 4.69
CA GLU A 70 -0.18 -15.73 5.39
C GLU A 70 1.32 -15.61 5.12
N GLU A 71 1.70 -15.39 3.87
CA GLU A 71 3.09 -15.14 3.47
C GLU A 71 3.66 -13.89 4.16
N ALA A 72 2.89 -12.80 4.24
CA ALA A 72 3.32 -11.57 4.92
C ALA A 72 3.63 -11.81 6.40
N VAL A 73 2.75 -12.52 7.11
CA VAL A 73 2.96 -12.86 8.52
C VAL A 73 4.19 -13.77 8.69
N LYS A 74 4.32 -14.79 7.85
CA LYS A 74 5.45 -15.71 7.87
C LYS A 74 6.77 -15.01 7.60
N ALA A 75 6.82 -14.18 6.55
CA ALA A 75 7.99 -13.39 6.19
C ALA A 75 8.40 -12.43 7.32
N PHE A 76 7.41 -11.82 7.99
CA PHE A 76 7.66 -10.94 9.14
C PHE A 76 8.29 -11.69 10.33
N ILE A 77 7.75 -12.85 10.68
CA ILE A 77 8.28 -13.69 11.78
C ILE A 77 9.69 -14.16 11.45
N GLU A 78 9.92 -14.61 10.21
CA GLU A 78 11.21 -15.12 9.72
C GLU A 78 12.21 -14.01 9.38
N LYS A 79 11.83 -12.73 9.51
CA LYS A 79 12.63 -11.54 9.19
C LYS A 79 13.23 -11.58 7.77
N ARG A 80 12.45 -12.06 6.82
CA ARG A 80 12.79 -12.12 5.39
C ARG A 80 11.84 -11.27 4.56
N LYS A 81 12.21 -11.09 3.31
CA LYS A 81 11.31 -10.44 2.33
C LYS A 81 10.20 -11.41 1.92
N GLY A 82 8.95 -10.93 1.90
CA GLY A 82 7.81 -11.68 1.41
C GLY A 82 7.78 -11.77 -0.11
N VAL A 83 7.19 -12.85 -0.63
CA VAL A 83 6.92 -13.06 -2.07
C VAL A 83 5.42 -13.15 -2.25
N PHE A 84 4.83 -12.19 -2.96
CA PHE A 84 3.39 -12.03 -3.09
C PHE A 84 2.92 -12.33 -4.51
N ASN A 85 1.82 -13.07 -4.65
CA ASN A 85 1.30 -13.58 -5.91
C ASN A 85 -0.13 -13.11 -6.22
N ASP A 86 -0.66 -12.16 -5.44
CA ASP A 86 -2.03 -11.65 -5.57
C ASP A 86 -3.12 -12.74 -5.36
N LYS A 87 -2.92 -13.60 -4.38
CA LYS A 87 -3.81 -14.70 -4.02
C LYS A 87 -4.26 -14.65 -2.57
#